data_0b2174e92bbbfff3fe52ee6fd368b986
#
_entry.id   0b2174e92bbbfff3fe52ee6fd368b986
#
_cell.length_a   1.000
_cell.length_b   1.000
_cell.length_c   1.000
_cell.angle_alpha   90.00
_cell.angle_beta   90.00
_cell.angle_gamma   90.00
#
_symmetry.space_group_name_H-M   'P 1'
#
loop_
_entity.id
_entity.type
_entity.pdbx_description
1 polymer ?
#
loop_
_entity_poly.entity_id
_entity_poly.type
_entity_poly.pdbx_seq_one_letter_code
_entity_poly.pdbx_strand_id
1 'polypeptide(L)'
;PVIDICCRSLNSLPKSALLDLDWSSEFLAPSDWPDQTLWDSQFTPVINDVVEGVTNLGKNIQIHYDCRLFLPLALALGYHSNIRKLRASVWARSVGCSSFSQKFWDSDSTPAPINIHSEEIEKPVEHTSHMIIEISSQVDIHSEVKGFVEKENLKYGKWLKIDLTNHIHDGVPIDASYAIAYVDQVGRFIRQNKGGFTDLHLF
;
A
#
# COMPACT_ATOMS: atom_id res chain seq x y z
N PRO A 1 14.82 20.79 -5.42
CA PRO A 1 13.59 20.95 -6.17
C PRO A 1 12.60 19.85 -5.78
N VAL A 2 11.30 20.19 -5.89
CA VAL A 2 10.19 19.29 -5.59
C VAL A 2 9.47 19.01 -6.91
N ILE A 3 9.05 17.75 -7.12
CA ILE A 3 8.22 17.33 -8.24
C ILE A 3 6.90 16.82 -7.67
N ASP A 4 5.80 17.46 -8.08
CA ASP A 4 4.46 17.04 -7.72
C ASP A 4 3.92 16.06 -8.76
N ILE A 5 3.53 14.86 -8.31
CA ILE A 5 2.94 13.80 -9.11
C ILE A 5 1.57 13.46 -8.54
N CYS A 6 0.54 13.59 -9.36
CA CYS A 6 -0.81 13.14 -9.04
C CYS A 6 -1.03 11.74 -9.61
N CYS A 7 -1.49 10.80 -8.79
CA CYS A 7 -1.80 9.44 -9.21
C CYS A 7 -3.24 9.09 -8.83
N ARG A 8 -4.08 8.74 -9.81
CA ARG A 8 -5.51 8.51 -9.59
C ARG A 8 -5.99 7.20 -10.21
N SER A 9 -6.73 6.43 -9.44
CA SER A 9 -7.56 5.34 -9.91
C SER A 9 -9.01 5.47 -9.43
N LEU A 10 -9.26 6.49 -8.59
CA LEU A 10 -10.58 6.89 -8.14
C LEU A 10 -10.95 8.20 -8.84
N ASN A 11 -12.21 8.31 -9.25
CA ASN A 11 -12.70 9.52 -9.89
C ASN A 11 -12.55 10.72 -8.93
N SER A 12 -11.67 11.63 -9.28
CA SER A 12 -11.37 12.81 -8.50
C SER A 12 -10.89 13.95 -9.40
N LEU A 13 -11.13 15.19 -8.99
CA LEU A 13 -10.65 16.35 -9.73
C LEU A 13 -9.11 16.36 -9.73
N PRO A 14 -8.48 16.59 -10.89
CA PRO A 14 -7.04 16.73 -10.98
C PRO A 14 -6.59 17.94 -10.18
N LYS A 15 -5.45 17.80 -9.51
CA LYS A 15 -4.73 18.95 -8.96
C LYS A 15 -3.68 19.41 -9.98
N SER A 16 -3.25 20.65 -9.82
CA SER A 16 -2.08 21.15 -10.56
C SER A 16 -0.85 20.36 -10.11
N ALA A 17 -0.42 19.41 -10.92
CA ALA A 17 0.78 18.59 -10.73
C ALA A 17 1.62 18.66 -12.00
N LEU A 18 2.92 18.41 -11.88
CA LEU A 18 3.80 18.31 -13.04
C LEU A 18 3.44 17.09 -13.90
N LEU A 19 3.03 16.01 -13.25
CA LEU A 19 2.61 14.78 -13.89
C LEU A 19 1.31 14.28 -13.25
N ASP A 20 0.33 13.98 -14.09
CA ASP A 20 -0.96 13.41 -13.69
C ASP A 20 -1.13 12.03 -14.32
N LEU A 21 -1.08 11.00 -13.49
CA LEU A 21 -1.32 9.60 -13.88
C LEU A 21 -2.76 9.25 -13.54
N ASP A 22 -3.63 9.30 -14.54
CA ASP A 22 -5.05 9.02 -14.39
C ASP A 22 -5.42 7.64 -14.96
N TRP A 23 -5.71 6.72 -14.07
CA TRP A 23 -6.17 5.36 -14.38
C TRP A 23 -7.62 5.14 -13.93
N SER A 24 -8.38 6.21 -13.69
CA SER A 24 -9.76 6.09 -13.18
C SER A 24 -10.69 5.35 -14.15
N SER A 25 -10.42 5.42 -15.45
CA SER A 25 -11.16 4.67 -16.48
C SER A 25 -11.03 3.16 -16.36
N GLU A 26 -9.91 2.67 -15.80
CA GLU A 26 -9.61 1.23 -15.71
C GLU A 26 -10.22 0.57 -14.46
N PHE A 27 -10.87 1.36 -13.60
CA PHE A 27 -11.44 0.91 -12.33
C PHE A 27 -12.90 1.34 -12.15
N LEU A 28 -13.67 1.40 -13.24
CA LEU A 28 -15.05 1.91 -13.19
C LEU A 28 -16.01 0.96 -12.48
N ALA A 29 -15.80 -0.35 -12.57
CA ALA A 29 -16.63 -1.33 -11.90
C ALA A 29 -15.78 -2.47 -11.30
N PRO A 30 -16.20 -3.06 -10.17
CA PRO A 30 -15.45 -4.18 -9.56
C PRO A 30 -15.31 -5.41 -10.47
N SER A 31 -16.24 -5.59 -11.42
CA SER A 31 -16.20 -6.67 -12.42
C SER A 31 -15.11 -6.48 -13.46
N ASP A 32 -14.66 -5.24 -13.64
CA ASP A 32 -13.76 -4.83 -14.72
C ASP A 32 -12.38 -4.45 -14.18
N TRP A 33 -12.01 -5.03 -13.03
CA TRP A 33 -10.69 -4.79 -12.46
C TRP A 33 -9.60 -5.26 -13.41
N PRO A 34 -8.50 -4.50 -13.50
CA PRO A 34 -7.40 -4.77 -14.42
C PRO A 34 -6.88 -6.19 -14.29
N ASP A 35 -6.81 -6.88 -15.43
CA ASP A 35 -6.18 -8.19 -15.53
C ASP A 35 -4.64 -8.09 -15.61
N GLN A 36 -3.97 -9.23 -15.61
CA GLN A 36 -2.51 -9.28 -15.70
C GLN A 36 -1.97 -8.62 -16.98
N THR A 37 -2.73 -8.70 -18.08
CA THR A 37 -2.31 -8.11 -19.36
C THR A 37 -2.23 -6.59 -19.27
N LEU A 38 -3.21 -5.96 -18.61
CA LEU A 38 -3.22 -4.51 -18.41
C LEU A 38 -2.11 -4.08 -17.44
N TRP A 39 -1.85 -4.88 -16.40
CA TRP A 39 -0.74 -4.65 -15.49
C TRP A 39 0.60 -4.66 -16.23
N ASP A 40 0.84 -5.66 -17.06
CA ASP A 40 2.12 -5.84 -17.76
C ASP A 40 2.33 -4.84 -18.89
N SER A 41 1.24 -4.43 -19.55
CA SER A 41 1.32 -3.56 -20.74
C SER A 41 1.21 -2.08 -20.43
N GLN A 42 0.57 -1.69 -19.31
CA GLN A 42 0.32 -0.28 -19.00
C GLN A 42 0.84 0.15 -17.62
N PHE A 43 0.35 -0.46 -16.53
CA PHE A 43 0.63 0.09 -15.20
C PHE A 43 2.09 -0.05 -14.82
N THR A 44 2.64 -1.24 -14.91
CA THR A 44 4.03 -1.51 -14.54
C THR A 44 5.03 -0.71 -15.39
N PRO A 45 4.91 -0.65 -16.73
CA PRO A 45 5.79 0.17 -17.55
C PRO A 45 5.71 1.66 -17.20
N VAL A 46 4.51 2.22 -17.09
CA VAL A 46 4.33 3.66 -16.78
C VAL A 46 4.92 4.01 -15.40
N ILE A 47 4.66 3.18 -14.38
CA ILE A 47 5.23 3.40 -13.04
C ILE A 47 6.76 3.35 -13.10
N ASN A 48 7.34 2.38 -13.82
CA ASN A 48 8.79 2.26 -13.97
C ASN A 48 9.39 3.46 -14.68
N ASP A 49 8.78 3.90 -15.79
CA ASP A 49 9.26 5.05 -16.58
C ASP A 49 9.26 6.33 -15.73
N VAL A 50 8.21 6.54 -14.95
CA VAL A 50 8.11 7.70 -14.05
C VAL A 50 9.19 7.65 -12.97
N VAL A 51 9.34 6.51 -12.31
CA VAL A 51 10.34 6.33 -11.24
C VAL A 51 11.76 6.47 -11.79
N GLU A 52 12.03 5.89 -12.95
CA GLU A 52 13.33 6.00 -13.63
C GLU A 52 13.60 7.44 -14.07
N GLY A 53 12.62 8.08 -14.70
CA GLY A 53 12.70 9.48 -15.12
C GLY A 53 13.06 10.40 -13.95
N VAL A 54 12.36 10.28 -12.82
CA VAL A 54 12.64 11.07 -11.63
C VAL A 54 14.02 10.74 -11.03
N THR A 55 14.38 9.45 -10.97
CA THR A 55 15.69 9.02 -10.46
C THR A 55 16.83 9.62 -11.27
N ASN A 56 16.67 9.71 -12.58
CA ASN A 56 17.65 10.27 -13.50
C ASN A 56 17.82 11.79 -13.38
N LEU A 57 16.84 12.50 -12.81
CA LEU A 57 16.95 13.95 -12.56
C LEU A 57 17.91 14.29 -11.40
N GLY A 58 18.25 13.33 -10.55
CA GLY A 58 19.31 13.46 -9.53
C GLY A 58 18.84 13.26 -8.10
N LYS A 59 19.79 13.00 -7.21
CA LYS A 59 19.55 12.61 -5.80
C LYS A 59 18.96 13.71 -4.90
N ASN A 60 18.96 14.96 -5.35
CA ASN A 60 18.45 16.10 -4.54
C ASN A 60 17.01 16.45 -4.87
N ILE A 61 16.28 15.56 -5.55
CA ILE A 61 14.89 15.79 -5.90
C ILE A 61 14.00 15.10 -4.87
N GLN A 62 13.05 15.85 -4.35
CA GLN A 62 11.97 15.36 -3.53
C GLN A 62 10.73 15.17 -4.39
N ILE A 63 10.06 14.03 -4.26
CA ILE A 63 8.80 13.76 -4.94
C ILE A 63 7.67 13.94 -3.94
N HIS A 64 6.64 14.64 -4.36
CA HIS A 64 5.39 14.71 -3.66
C HIS A 64 4.34 13.91 -4.43
N TYR A 65 3.86 12.83 -3.85
CA TYR A 65 2.78 12.03 -4.39
C TYR A 65 1.44 12.46 -3.81
N ASP A 66 0.50 12.90 -4.65
CA ASP A 66 -0.93 13.00 -4.30
C ASP A 66 -1.64 11.75 -4.84
N CYS A 67 -1.77 10.74 -4.00
CA CYS A 67 -2.29 9.44 -4.39
C CYS A 67 -3.75 9.26 -4.00
N ARG A 68 -4.57 8.88 -4.98
CA ARG A 68 -5.95 8.41 -4.82
C ARG A 68 -6.10 7.10 -5.56
N LEU A 69 -5.41 6.10 -5.07
CA LEU A 69 -5.24 4.83 -5.71
C LEU A 69 -5.98 3.73 -4.97
N PHE A 70 -6.53 2.78 -5.71
CA PHE A 70 -6.84 1.47 -5.17
C PHE A 70 -5.57 0.79 -4.66
N LEU A 71 -5.72 -0.04 -3.64
CA LEU A 71 -4.60 -0.66 -2.93
C LEU A 71 -3.56 -1.34 -3.84
N PRO A 72 -3.92 -2.12 -4.87
CA PRO A 72 -2.94 -2.75 -5.75
C PRO A 72 -2.01 -1.75 -6.44
N LEU A 73 -2.58 -0.64 -6.97
CA LEU A 73 -1.76 0.41 -7.60
C LEU A 73 -0.89 1.16 -6.59
N ALA A 74 -1.41 1.41 -5.39
CA ALA A 74 -0.63 2.04 -4.32
C ALA A 74 0.56 1.16 -3.91
N LEU A 75 0.35 -0.16 -3.81
CA LEU A 75 1.42 -1.12 -3.52
C LEU A 75 2.45 -1.17 -4.65
N ALA A 76 2.02 -1.22 -5.91
CA ALA A 76 2.92 -1.22 -7.06
C ALA A 76 3.74 0.07 -7.11
N LEU A 77 3.12 1.23 -6.95
CA LEU A 77 3.82 2.51 -6.91
C LEU A 77 4.84 2.54 -5.77
N GLY A 78 4.47 2.10 -4.56
CA GLY A 78 5.37 2.02 -3.42
C GLY A 78 6.52 1.05 -3.63
N TYR A 79 6.29 -0.10 -4.25
CA TYR A 79 7.31 -1.09 -4.58
C TYR A 79 8.36 -0.54 -5.54
N HIS A 80 7.91 0.11 -6.62
CA HIS A 80 8.81 0.67 -7.63
C HIS A 80 9.49 1.97 -7.17
N SER A 81 8.82 2.79 -6.35
CA SER A 81 9.35 4.06 -5.81
C SER A 81 10.38 3.90 -4.70
N ASN A 82 11.17 2.86 -4.71
CA ASN A 82 12.15 2.50 -3.68
C ASN A 82 12.73 3.72 -2.92
N ILE A 83 12.31 3.92 -1.68
CA ILE A 83 12.70 5.04 -0.82
C ILE A 83 14.22 5.15 -0.56
N ARG A 84 14.98 4.07 -0.77
CA ARG A 84 16.45 4.11 -0.68
C ARG A 84 17.10 4.87 -1.83
N LYS A 85 16.37 5.08 -2.92
CA LYS A 85 16.83 5.79 -4.12
C LYS A 85 16.19 7.16 -4.26
N LEU A 86 14.98 7.34 -3.73
CA LEU A 86 14.16 8.53 -3.89
C LEU A 86 13.71 9.04 -2.53
N ARG A 87 13.80 10.34 -2.32
CA ARG A 87 13.14 11.00 -1.22
C ARG A 87 11.70 11.30 -1.63
N ALA A 88 10.76 10.62 -1.01
CA ALA A 88 9.35 10.74 -1.35
C ALA A 88 8.53 11.19 -0.14
N SER A 89 7.55 12.04 -0.40
CA SER A 89 6.51 12.41 0.54
C SER A 89 5.16 12.06 -0.08
N VAL A 90 4.27 11.49 0.70
CA VAL A 90 2.92 11.14 0.25
C VAL A 90 1.94 12.11 0.88
N TRP A 91 1.05 12.66 0.06
CA TRP A 91 -0.03 13.49 0.53
C TRP A 91 -1.10 12.63 1.21
N ALA A 92 -1.18 12.75 2.54
CA ALA A 92 -2.23 12.09 3.30
C ALA A 92 -3.44 13.01 3.44
N ARG A 93 -4.61 12.49 3.07
CA ARG A 93 -5.88 13.13 3.41
C ARG A 93 -6.39 12.51 4.70
N SER A 94 -6.63 13.34 5.71
CA SER A 94 -7.45 12.91 6.85
C SER A 94 -8.92 12.87 6.42
N VAL A 95 -9.51 11.70 6.41
CA VAL A 95 -10.96 11.52 6.24
C VAL A 95 -11.63 12.00 7.53
N GLY A 96 -12.55 12.95 7.44
CA GLY A 96 -13.37 13.39 8.57
C GLY A 96 -12.95 14.67 9.31
N CYS A 97 -11.81 15.29 8.99
CA CYS A 97 -11.47 16.61 9.54
C CYS A 97 -11.98 17.71 8.62
N SER A 98 -12.85 18.60 9.16
CA SER A 98 -13.36 19.80 8.50
C SER A 98 -12.28 20.87 8.25
N SER A 99 -11.12 20.76 8.87
CA SER A 99 -9.94 21.56 8.58
C SER A 99 -8.96 20.70 7.78
N PHE A 100 -8.77 21.07 6.53
CA PHE A 100 -7.76 20.48 5.64
C PHE A 100 -6.34 20.81 6.14
N SER A 101 -5.89 20.19 7.20
CA SER A 101 -4.48 20.17 7.52
C SER A 101 -3.81 19.19 6.55
N GLN A 102 -3.35 19.77 5.46
CA GLN A 102 -2.63 19.07 4.40
C GLN A 102 -1.26 18.70 4.96
N LYS A 103 -1.12 17.47 5.44
CA LYS A 103 0.17 16.98 5.90
C LYS A 103 0.73 16.01 4.87
N PHE A 104 1.94 16.26 4.42
CA PHE A 104 2.71 15.25 3.71
C PHE A 104 3.29 14.26 4.71
N TRP A 105 3.20 12.99 4.37
CA TRP A 105 3.94 11.96 5.06
C TRP A 105 5.32 11.87 4.44
N ASP A 106 6.32 12.35 5.15
CA ASP A 106 7.71 12.32 4.72
C ASP A 106 8.35 11.00 5.12
N SER A 107 9.00 10.34 4.17
CA SER A 107 9.74 9.08 4.40
C SER A 107 10.87 9.20 5.43
N ASP A 108 11.33 10.42 5.69
CA ASP A 108 12.40 10.70 6.66
C ASP A 108 11.88 10.99 8.08
N SER A 109 10.56 10.88 8.32
CA SER A 109 9.99 11.09 9.65
C SER A 109 10.47 10.02 10.62
N THR A 110 10.71 10.41 11.89
CA THR A 110 11.07 9.45 12.93
C THR A 110 9.89 8.55 13.26
N PRO A 111 10.04 7.21 13.25
CA PRO A 111 8.95 6.31 13.59
C PRO A 111 8.41 6.52 15.01
N ALA A 112 7.09 6.46 15.17
CA ALA A 112 6.47 6.48 16.48
C ALA A 112 6.79 5.18 17.27
N PRO A 113 6.86 5.25 18.61
CA PRO A 113 7.02 4.07 19.46
C PRO A 113 5.68 3.31 19.55
N ILE A 114 5.41 2.45 18.59
CA ILE A 114 4.21 1.59 18.58
C ILE A 114 4.60 0.13 18.76
N ASN A 115 3.66 -0.66 19.27
CA ASN A 115 3.79 -2.11 19.35
C ASN A 115 2.53 -2.75 18.79
N ILE A 116 2.63 -3.35 17.62
CA ILE A 116 1.53 -4.08 16.98
C ILE A 116 1.72 -5.56 17.14
N HIS A 117 0.61 -6.28 17.21
CA HIS A 117 0.61 -7.72 17.36
C HIS A 117 0.39 -8.40 16.03
N SER A 118 1.03 -9.55 15.88
CA SER A 118 0.74 -10.50 14.81
C SER A 118 0.45 -11.86 15.41
N GLU A 119 -0.53 -12.55 14.86
CA GLU A 119 -0.91 -13.88 15.27
C GLU A 119 -1.00 -14.82 14.06
N GLU A 120 -0.70 -16.08 14.28
CA GLU A 120 -0.96 -17.14 13.32
C GLU A 120 -2.34 -17.71 13.62
N ILE A 121 -3.30 -17.49 12.69
CA ILE A 121 -4.72 -17.74 12.97
C ILE A 121 -5.08 -19.21 12.88
N GLU A 122 -4.68 -19.88 11.81
CA GLU A 122 -5.04 -21.27 11.56
C GLU A 122 -3.80 -22.10 11.19
N LYS A 123 -3.72 -23.29 11.74
CA LYS A 123 -2.70 -24.24 11.30
C LYS A 123 -3.15 -24.88 10.00
N PRO A 124 -2.37 -24.75 8.94
CA PRO A 124 -2.71 -25.34 7.66
C PRO A 124 -2.72 -26.86 7.73
N VAL A 125 -3.59 -27.44 6.93
CA VAL A 125 -3.68 -28.92 6.79
C VAL A 125 -2.62 -29.44 5.82
N GLU A 126 -2.10 -28.58 4.95
CA GLU A 126 -1.20 -28.94 3.86
C GLU A 126 0.05 -28.04 3.84
N HIS A 127 1.21 -28.62 3.55
CA HIS A 127 2.43 -27.88 3.29
C HIS A 127 2.38 -27.32 1.86
N THR A 128 2.12 -26.03 1.74
CA THR A 128 2.16 -25.31 0.47
C THR A 128 3.19 -24.19 0.53
N SER A 129 3.56 -23.67 -0.65
CA SER A 129 4.46 -22.51 -0.75
C SER A 129 3.75 -21.16 -0.57
N HIS A 130 2.44 -21.16 -0.33
CA HIS A 130 1.62 -19.96 -0.21
C HIS A 130 1.46 -19.53 1.23
N MET A 131 1.57 -18.23 1.47
CA MET A 131 1.32 -17.59 2.77
C MET A 131 0.26 -16.50 2.61
N ILE A 132 -0.75 -16.50 3.47
CA ILE A 132 -1.74 -15.43 3.57
C ILE A 132 -1.24 -14.42 4.60
N ILE A 133 -1.34 -13.15 4.26
CA ILE A 133 -1.04 -12.02 5.13
C ILE A 133 -2.28 -11.13 5.14
N GLU A 134 -2.95 -11.07 6.27
CA GLU A 134 -4.11 -10.25 6.52
C GLU A 134 -3.72 -9.05 7.37
N ILE A 135 -4.04 -7.83 6.93
CA ILE A 135 -3.75 -6.59 7.64
C ILE A 135 -5.07 -5.85 7.92
N SER A 136 -5.60 -6.02 9.11
CA SER A 136 -6.76 -5.29 9.58
C SER A 136 -6.34 -3.91 10.10
N SER A 137 -6.80 -2.83 9.46
CA SER A 137 -6.43 -1.46 9.84
C SER A 137 -7.51 -0.75 10.65
N GLN A 138 -8.57 -0.28 10.02
CA GLN A 138 -9.70 0.40 10.69
C GLN A 138 -10.82 -0.57 11.06
N VAL A 139 -10.95 -1.63 10.28
CA VAL A 139 -11.98 -2.66 10.43
C VAL A 139 -11.30 -4.02 10.40
N ASP A 140 -11.80 -4.95 11.19
CA ASP A 140 -11.38 -6.35 11.10
C ASP A 140 -11.97 -6.95 9.82
N ILE A 141 -11.09 -7.37 8.91
CA ILE A 141 -11.43 -7.94 7.59
C ILE A 141 -11.38 -9.47 7.58
N HIS A 142 -11.21 -10.11 8.73
CA HIS A 142 -10.98 -11.56 8.80
C HIS A 142 -12.09 -12.38 8.13
N SER A 143 -13.34 -12.02 8.34
CA SER A 143 -14.47 -12.72 7.74
C SER A 143 -14.50 -12.66 6.22
N GLU A 144 -14.13 -11.50 5.65
CA GLU A 144 -14.07 -11.27 4.22
C GLU A 144 -12.92 -12.05 3.58
N VAL A 145 -11.75 -12.01 4.21
CA VAL A 145 -10.57 -12.77 3.76
C VAL A 145 -10.85 -14.26 3.80
N LYS A 146 -11.46 -14.76 4.89
CA LYS A 146 -11.85 -16.16 5.02
C LYS A 146 -12.84 -16.59 3.95
N GLY A 147 -13.87 -15.79 3.71
CA GLY A 147 -14.84 -16.04 2.64
C GLY A 147 -14.19 -16.09 1.24
N PHE A 148 -13.22 -15.22 0.97
CA PHE A 148 -12.46 -15.25 -0.27
C PHE A 148 -11.61 -16.52 -0.39
N VAL A 149 -10.85 -16.87 0.65
CA VAL A 149 -9.98 -18.07 0.68
C VAL A 149 -10.79 -19.34 0.44
N GLU A 150 -11.97 -19.45 1.06
CA GLU A 150 -12.89 -20.58 0.88
C GLU A 150 -13.46 -20.62 -0.54
N LYS A 151 -13.94 -19.50 -1.05
CA LYS A 151 -14.52 -19.37 -2.39
C LYS A 151 -13.52 -19.74 -3.49
N GLU A 152 -12.31 -19.23 -3.39
CA GLU A 152 -11.25 -19.49 -4.36
C GLU A 152 -10.51 -20.81 -4.11
N ASN A 153 -10.90 -21.57 -3.07
CA ASN A 153 -10.24 -22.80 -2.63
C ASN A 153 -8.71 -22.64 -2.52
N LEU A 154 -8.27 -21.48 -2.00
CA LEU A 154 -6.87 -21.13 -1.90
C LEU A 154 -6.20 -22.00 -0.83
N LYS A 155 -5.20 -22.78 -1.23
CA LYS A 155 -4.39 -23.58 -0.31
C LYS A 155 -3.25 -22.75 0.23
N TYR A 156 -3.02 -22.80 1.55
CA TYR A 156 -1.96 -22.04 2.20
C TYR A 156 -1.23 -22.87 3.27
N GLY A 157 0.05 -22.57 3.42
CA GLY A 157 0.90 -23.16 4.44
C GLY A 157 0.99 -22.34 5.72
N LYS A 158 0.58 -21.07 5.65
CA LYS A 158 0.55 -20.17 6.81
C LYS A 158 -0.43 -19.03 6.59
N TRP A 159 -1.13 -18.63 7.66
CA TRP A 159 -1.96 -17.43 7.67
C TRP A 159 -1.52 -16.52 8.83
N LEU A 160 -0.99 -15.36 8.50
CA LEU A 160 -0.56 -14.34 9.44
C LEU A 160 -1.57 -13.20 9.46
N LYS A 161 -2.18 -12.93 10.61
CA LYS A 161 -2.99 -11.74 10.86
C LYS A 161 -2.16 -10.68 11.58
N ILE A 162 -2.23 -9.46 11.05
CA ILE A 162 -1.63 -8.27 11.65
C ILE A 162 -2.75 -7.31 11.96
N ASP A 163 -3.01 -7.05 13.24
CA ASP A 163 -4.11 -6.24 13.69
C ASP A 163 -3.62 -4.84 14.10
N LEU A 164 -4.09 -3.82 13.37
CA LEU A 164 -3.84 -2.41 13.63
C LEU A 164 -5.07 -1.70 14.20
N THR A 165 -6.21 -2.37 14.35
CA THR A 165 -7.49 -1.75 14.74
C THR A 165 -7.43 -1.05 16.09
N ASN A 166 -6.59 -1.54 17.01
CA ASN A 166 -6.36 -0.91 18.31
C ASN A 166 -5.53 0.39 18.24
N HIS A 167 -4.88 0.66 17.11
CA HIS A 167 -4.00 1.81 16.92
C HIS A 167 -4.60 2.84 15.95
N ILE A 168 -5.45 2.39 15.04
CA ILE A 168 -6.08 3.21 14.02
C ILE A 168 -7.58 3.27 14.32
N HIS A 169 -8.00 4.36 14.98
CA HIS A 169 -9.40 4.60 15.28
C HIS A 169 -10.02 5.57 14.27
N ASP A 170 -11.32 5.42 14.02
CA ASP A 170 -12.08 6.36 13.21
C ASP A 170 -11.91 7.80 13.70
N GLY A 171 -11.55 8.68 12.77
CA GLY A 171 -11.38 10.10 13.04
C GLY A 171 -10.03 10.52 13.63
N VAL A 172 -9.12 9.60 13.93
CA VAL A 172 -7.75 9.94 14.32
C VAL A 172 -6.87 9.95 13.08
N PRO A 173 -6.32 11.10 12.65
CA PRO A 173 -5.43 11.13 11.51
C PRO A 173 -4.12 10.41 11.84
N ILE A 174 -3.77 9.42 11.04
CA ILE A 174 -2.44 8.80 11.11
C ILE A 174 -1.45 9.84 10.60
N ASP A 175 -0.46 10.17 11.41
CA ASP A 175 0.65 11.01 10.97
C ASP A 175 1.79 10.17 10.36
N ALA A 176 2.78 10.85 9.77
CA ALA A 176 3.90 10.19 9.12
C ALA A 176 4.69 9.26 10.04
N SER A 177 4.85 9.60 11.31
CA SER A 177 5.62 8.82 12.28
C SER A 177 4.94 7.48 12.57
N TYR A 178 3.63 7.48 12.71
CA TYR A 178 2.84 6.25 12.88
C TYR A 178 2.81 5.42 11.60
N ALA A 179 2.59 6.05 10.43
CA ALA A 179 2.59 5.34 9.14
C ALA A 179 3.91 4.59 8.89
N ILE A 180 5.05 5.24 9.13
CA ILE A 180 6.36 4.62 9.00
C ILE A 180 6.55 3.49 10.01
N ALA A 181 6.12 3.69 11.26
CA ALA A 181 6.22 2.66 12.29
C ALA A 181 5.39 1.41 11.94
N TYR A 182 4.17 1.58 11.40
CA TYR A 182 3.35 0.47 10.91
C TYR A 182 4.02 -0.28 9.77
N VAL A 183 4.49 0.43 8.75
CA VAL A 183 5.17 -0.18 7.59
C VAL A 183 6.42 -0.95 8.04
N ASP A 184 7.22 -0.39 8.94
CA ASP A 184 8.43 -1.04 9.44
C ASP A 184 8.11 -2.31 10.24
N GLN A 185 7.11 -2.27 11.13
CA GLN A 185 6.71 -3.45 11.91
C GLN A 185 6.03 -4.51 11.06
N VAL A 186 5.10 -4.14 10.17
CA VAL A 186 4.48 -5.07 9.22
C VAL A 186 5.55 -5.74 8.35
N GLY A 187 6.46 -4.95 7.79
CA GLY A 187 7.58 -5.49 7.01
C GLY A 187 8.50 -6.41 7.81
N ARG A 188 8.69 -6.14 9.10
CA ARG A 188 9.44 -7.02 10.01
C ARG A 188 8.72 -8.35 10.22
N PHE A 189 7.41 -8.32 10.52
CA PHE A 189 6.62 -9.54 10.69
C PHE A 189 6.61 -10.40 9.43
N ILE A 190 6.43 -9.79 8.25
CA ILE A 190 6.50 -10.52 6.98
C ILE A 190 7.86 -11.18 6.82
N ARG A 191 8.96 -10.45 6.99
CA ARG A 191 10.32 -11.01 6.87
C ARG A 191 10.59 -12.15 7.84
N GLN A 192 10.14 -12.03 9.09
CA GLN A 192 10.31 -13.05 10.12
C GLN A 192 9.51 -14.32 9.84
N ASN A 193 8.35 -14.18 9.21
CA ASN A 193 7.41 -15.28 8.99
C ASN A 193 7.47 -15.85 7.56
N LYS A 194 8.07 -15.14 6.60
CA LYS A 194 8.15 -15.56 5.21
C LYS A 194 8.76 -16.96 5.03
N GLY A 195 9.79 -17.31 5.81
CA GLY A 195 10.41 -18.65 5.78
C GLY A 195 10.71 -19.13 4.36
N GLY A 196 10.21 -20.31 4.02
CA GLY A 196 10.31 -20.93 2.70
C GLY A 196 9.13 -20.64 1.77
N PHE A 197 8.20 -19.73 2.15
CA PHE A 197 7.06 -19.38 1.29
C PHE A 197 7.52 -18.55 0.11
N THR A 198 7.05 -18.91 -1.10
CA THR A 198 7.36 -18.21 -2.36
C THR A 198 6.24 -17.26 -2.77
N ASP A 199 5.00 -17.60 -2.43
CA ASP A 199 3.81 -16.86 -2.84
C ASP A 199 3.16 -16.21 -1.62
N LEU A 200 3.01 -14.88 -1.66
CA LEU A 200 2.41 -14.09 -0.59
C LEU A 200 1.10 -13.48 -1.08
N HIS A 201 0.00 -13.84 -0.42
CA HIS A 201 -1.32 -13.26 -0.66
C HIS A 201 -1.56 -12.20 0.39
N LEU A 202 -1.62 -10.93 -0.03
CA LEU A 202 -1.83 -9.79 0.83
C LEU A 202 -3.27 -9.29 0.74
N PHE A 203 -3.92 -9.15 1.91
CA PHE A 203 -5.27 -8.63 2.07
C PHE A 203 -5.29 -7.43 3.00
#